data_6f497aff43e9e06151801399373dac55
#
_entry.id   6f497aff43e9e06151801399373dac55
#
_cell.length_a   1.000
_cell.length_b   1.000
_cell.length_c   1.000
_cell.angle_alpha   90.00
_cell.angle_beta   90.00
_cell.angle_gamma   90.00
#
_symmetry.space_group_name_H-M   'P 1'
#
loop_
_entity.id
_entity.type
_entity.pdbx_description
1 polymer ?
#
loop_
_entity_poly.entity_id
_entity_poly.type
_entity_poly.pdbx_seq_one_letter_code
_entity_poly.pdbx_strand_id
1 'polypeptide(L)'
;MTAEDLLNVIEEIKTKILIHKKNQKESIDVILSKLEELIELSTHVYLDLNYTDIEQKDHCAVNFNDIRRANDITNSLLLKIVSSDITFDDNHDDERIERASRILAHMSGRGAAGSIIRKWHIPYLNPDGERKEWTIQLHEPCYIGNDIGFKTWGAAPLLAKRLVQENLIPHLSDSRVLELGTGTGMVGLVCDLLGAQQVHVTDYHPRVLENVAYNIQLNQSRATFSKLDFIEVANDQGKQETYDIVIASDLLYEMEHAKYLPIAVNKLVKNEFYFMIPLRDTHWEEVECFQTTMNSLPDLTLITTEDFKIDEELEGVVCYRYYHYARSHMTQ
;
A
#
# COMPACT_ATOMS: atom_id res chain seq x y z
N MET A 1 -0.91 -17.13 -1.31
CA MET A 1 -1.06 -17.99 -0.12
C MET A 1 -2.55 -18.18 0.12
N THR A 2 -3.02 -19.39 0.28
CA THR A 2 -4.41 -19.63 0.65
C THR A 2 -4.57 -19.56 2.16
N ALA A 3 -5.79 -19.39 2.68
CA ALA A 3 -6.05 -19.50 4.12
C ALA A 3 -5.63 -20.86 4.67
N GLU A 4 -5.72 -21.88 3.86
CA GLU A 4 -5.30 -23.25 4.21
C GLU A 4 -3.78 -23.34 4.41
N ASP A 5 -2.98 -22.65 3.59
CA ASP A 5 -1.53 -22.58 3.77
C ASP A 5 -1.17 -21.89 5.10
N LEU A 6 -1.86 -20.80 5.44
CA LEU A 6 -1.64 -20.08 6.69
C LEU A 6 -2.03 -20.94 7.90
N LEU A 7 -3.18 -21.61 7.84
CA LEU A 7 -3.62 -22.53 8.90
C LEU A 7 -2.64 -23.70 9.11
N ASN A 8 -2.13 -24.27 8.03
CA ASN A 8 -1.14 -25.35 8.10
C ASN A 8 0.15 -24.89 8.79
N VAL A 9 0.65 -23.69 8.46
CA VAL A 9 1.84 -23.10 9.10
C VAL A 9 1.59 -22.87 10.60
N ILE A 10 0.42 -22.34 10.97
CA ILE A 10 0.04 -22.10 12.37
C ILE A 10 -0.03 -23.42 13.16
N GLU A 11 -0.65 -24.47 12.61
CA GLU A 11 -0.74 -25.78 13.26
C GLU A 11 0.64 -26.46 13.38
N GLU A 12 1.50 -26.30 12.38
CA GLU A 12 2.89 -26.78 12.44
C GLU A 12 3.67 -26.06 13.57
N ILE A 13 3.51 -24.75 13.71
CA ILE A 13 4.13 -23.97 14.78
C ILE A 13 3.61 -24.42 16.14
N LYS A 14 2.29 -24.59 16.34
CA LYS A 14 1.69 -25.08 17.57
C LYS A 14 2.27 -26.45 17.95
N THR A 15 2.37 -27.36 16.98
CA THR A 15 2.90 -28.70 17.19
C THR A 15 4.35 -28.66 17.64
N LYS A 16 5.19 -27.82 16.99
CA LYS A 16 6.61 -27.68 17.33
C LYS A 16 6.80 -27.02 18.70
N ILE A 17 5.99 -26.02 19.08
CA ILE A 17 6.02 -25.45 20.43
C ILE A 17 5.67 -26.50 21.49
N LEU A 18 4.70 -27.38 21.24
CA LEU A 18 4.34 -28.46 22.14
C LEU A 18 5.45 -29.51 22.28
N ILE A 19 6.15 -29.83 21.18
CA ILE A 19 7.29 -30.75 21.17
C ILE A 19 8.48 -30.15 21.94
N HIS A 20 8.71 -28.85 21.81
CA HIS A 20 9.79 -28.14 22.49
C HIS A 20 9.72 -28.29 24.03
N LYS A 21 8.54 -28.35 24.63
CA LYS A 21 8.40 -28.64 26.06
C LYS A 21 8.99 -30.01 26.49
N LYS A 22 9.32 -30.86 25.52
CA LYS A 22 9.87 -32.22 25.75
C LYS A 22 11.33 -32.39 25.36
N ASN A 23 11.86 -31.68 24.33
CA ASN A 23 13.22 -31.82 23.81
C ASN A 23 13.81 -30.46 23.35
N GLN A 24 14.75 -29.90 24.12
CA GLN A 24 15.02 -28.48 24.17
C GLN A 24 15.85 -27.83 23.01
N LYS A 25 16.63 -28.50 22.22
CA LYS A 25 17.64 -27.83 21.36
C LYS A 25 17.25 -27.61 19.90
N GLU A 26 16.93 -28.65 19.19
CA GLU A 26 16.60 -28.58 17.75
C GLU A 26 15.25 -27.91 17.47
N SER A 27 14.37 -27.87 18.48
CA SER A 27 13.02 -27.34 18.31
C SER A 27 12.96 -25.83 18.20
N ILE A 28 13.83 -25.06 18.88
CA ILE A 28 13.76 -23.59 18.86
C ILE A 28 14.20 -23.01 17.52
N ASP A 29 15.32 -23.46 16.98
CA ASP A 29 15.78 -22.96 15.67
C ASP A 29 14.78 -23.26 14.55
N VAL A 30 14.15 -24.45 14.64
CA VAL A 30 13.07 -24.79 13.71
C VAL A 30 11.83 -23.92 13.91
N ILE A 31 11.47 -23.60 15.16
CA ILE A 31 10.36 -22.70 15.46
C ILE A 31 10.65 -21.29 14.94
N LEU A 32 11.83 -20.75 15.23
CA LEU A 32 12.23 -19.42 14.75
C LEU A 32 12.20 -19.37 13.22
N SER A 33 12.73 -20.39 12.54
CA SER A 33 12.70 -20.44 11.06
C SER A 33 11.27 -20.50 10.50
N LYS A 34 10.35 -21.20 11.18
CA LYS A 34 8.94 -21.21 10.76
C LYS A 34 8.21 -19.90 11.02
N LEU A 35 8.57 -19.17 12.07
CA LEU A 35 8.05 -17.85 12.33
C LEU A 35 8.58 -16.83 11.31
N GLU A 36 9.85 -16.93 10.94
CA GLU A 36 10.46 -16.11 9.88
C GLU A 36 9.78 -16.38 8.52
N GLU A 37 9.48 -17.63 8.19
CA GLU A 37 8.69 -17.99 7.01
C GLU A 37 7.29 -17.38 7.04
N LEU A 38 6.62 -17.42 8.20
CA LEU A 38 5.30 -16.79 8.37
C LEU A 38 5.37 -15.27 8.18
N ILE A 39 6.41 -14.61 8.70
CA ILE A 39 6.65 -13.18 8.51
C ILE A 39 6.84 -12.87 7.02
N GLU A 40 7.68 -13.63 6.32
CA GLU A 40 7.88 -13.45 4.88
C GLU A 40 6.55 -13.60 4.12
N LEU A 41 5.76 -14.62 4.45
CA LEU A 41 4.44 -14.81 3.85
C LEU A 41 3.50 -13.65 4.14
N SER A 42 3.57 -13.03 5.33
CA SER A 42 2.74 -11.87 5.70
C SER A 42 3.10 -10.59 4.94
N THR A 43 4.26 -10.54 4.29
CA THR A 43 4.65 -9.43 3.43
C THR A 43 3.97 -9.47 2.05
N HIS A 44 3.39 -10.61 1.67
CA HIS A 44 2.65 -10.76 0.43
C HIS A 44 1.19 -10.32 0.61
N VAL A 45 0.76 -9.37 -0.19
CA VAL A 45 -0.63 -8.88 -0.22
C VAL A 45 -1.25 -9.24 -1.56
N TYR A 46 -2.31 -10.01 -1.53
CA TYR A 46 -3.04 -10.45 -2.72
C TYR A 46 -4.31 -9.64 -2.87
N LEU A 47 -4.45 -8.93 -3.99
CA LEU A 47 -5.68 -8.22 -4.33
C LEU A 47 -6.62 -9.14 -5.11
N ASP A 48 -7.92 -9.02 -4.85
CA ASP A 48 -8.92 -9.84 -5.51
C ASP A 48 -9.27 -9.35 -6.92
N LEU A 49 -9.87 -10.23 -7.75
CA LEU A 49 -10.33 -9.87 -9.10
C LEU A 49 -11.62 -9.03 -9.10
N ASN A 50 -12.44 -9.04 -8.04
CA ASN A 50 -13.74 -8.41 -8.02
C ASN A 50 -13.89 -7.35 -6.91
N TYR A 51 -14.46 -6.21 -7.27
CA TYR A 51 -14.77 -5.11 -6.35
C TYR A 51 -16.12 -5.25 -5.63
N THR A 52 -17.00 -6.15 -6.08
CA THR A 52 -18.43 -6.03 -5.79
C THR A 52 -18.93 -6.85 -4.61
N ASP A 53 -18.13 -7.71 -3.98
CA ASP A 53 -18.71 -8.66 -3.05
C ASP A 53 -18.14 -8.58 -1.62
N ILE A 54 -18.81 -7.74 -0.82
CA ILE A 54 -18.89 -7.97 0.64
C ILE A 54 -19.54 -9.37 0.94
N GLU A 55 -20.16 -10.00 -0.05
CA GLU A 55 -20.84 -11.31 0.08
C GLU A 55 -19.95 -12.54 -0.16
N GLN A 56 -18.73 -12.39 -0.70
CA GLN A 56 -17.80 -13.52 -0.88
C GLN A 56 -16.80 -13.68 0.27
N LYS A 57 -17.26 -13.56 1.52
CA LYS A 57 -16.45 -13.89 2.72
C LYS A 57 -16.21 -15.39 2.95
N ASP A 58 -16.56 -16.27 2.00
CA ASP A 58 -16.53 -17.73 2.25
C ASP A 58 -15.20 -18.43 1.95
N HIS A 59 -14.12 -17.73 1.60
CA HIS A 59 -12.86 -18.41 1.27
C HIS A 59 -11.68 -18.14 2.21
N CYS A 60 -11.86 -17.43 3.32
CA CYS A 60 -10.83 -17.28 4.34
C CYS A 60 -11.40 -17.12 5.74
N ALA A 61 -12.21 -18.07 6.19
CA ALA A 61 -12.55 -18.16 7.61
C ALA A 61 -11.32 -18.65 8.41
N VAL A 62 -10.26 -17.85 8.43
CA VAL A 62 -9.20 -18.00 9.41
C VAL A 62 -9.83 -17.60 10.74
N ASN A 63 -9.90 -18.56 11.67
CA ASN A 63 -10.46 -18.31 13.01
C ASN A 63 -9.54 -17.34 13.75
N PHE A 64 -9.93 -16.08 13.89
CA PHE A 64 -9.17 -15.05 14.60
C PHE A 64 -8.77 -15.48 16.03
N ASN A 65 -9.57 -16.32 16.69
CA ASN A 65 -9.23 -16.84 18.01
C ASN A 65 -8.04 -17.81 17.96
N ASP A 66 -7.88 -18.56 16.88
CA ASP A 66 -6.74 -19.46 16.70
C ASP A 66 -5.46 -18.69 16.39
N ILE A 67 -5.54 -17.63 15.57
CA ILE A 67 -4.41 -16.73 15.33
C ILE A 67 -4.00 -16.04 16.63
N ARG A 68 -4.95 -15.46 17.36
CA ARG A 68 -4.68 -14.81 18.64
C ARG A 68 -4.03 -15.75 19.64
N ARG A 69 -4.55 -16.96 19.77
CA ARG A 69 -3.99 -17.99 20.67
C ARG A 69 -2.59 -18.43 20.23
N ALA A 70 -2.35 -18.57 18.94
CA ALA A 70 -1.01 -18.88 18.42
C ALA A 70 -0.04 -17.72 18.73
N ASN A 71 -0.46 -16.47 18.55
CA ASN A 71 0.32 -15.28 18.87
C ASN A 71 0.65 -15.20 20.36
N ASP A 72 -0.30 -15.46 21.24
CA ASP A 72 -0.07 -15.42 22.71
C ASP A 72 0.98 -16.46 23.15
N ILE A 73 0.89 -17.69 22.62
CA ILE A 73 1.85 -18.76 22.91
C ILE A 73 3.23 -18.40 22.35
N THR A 74 3.28 -17.91 21.11
CA THR A 74 4.49 -17.53 20.42
C THR A 74 5.19 -16.37 21.11
N ASN A 75 4.46 -15.30 21.46
CA ASN A 75 4.98 -14.17 22.21
C ASN A 75 5.60 -14.57 23.55
N SER A 76 4.95 -15.47 24.29
CA SER A 76 5.50 -15.98 25.54
C SER A 76 6.83 -16.74 25.36
N LEU A 77 6.98 -17.50 24.27
CA LEU A 77 8.23 -18.18 23.95
C LEU A 77 9.33 -17.19 23.53
N LEU A 78 9.00 -16.28 22.62
CA LEU A 78 9.94 -15.26 22.13
C LEU A 78 10.45 -14.37 23.26
N LEU A 79 9.59 -13.93 24.17
CA LEU A 79 9.98 -13.16 25.34
C LEU A 79 10.96 -13.91 26.22
N LYS A 80 10.79 -15.22 26.42
CA LYS A 80 11.72 -16.05 27.22
C LYS A 80 13.09 -16.19 26.55
N ILE A 81 13.13 -16.23 25.22
CA ILE A 81 14.40 -16.23 24.48
C ILE A 81 15.09 -14.88 24.61
N VAL A 82 14.35 -13.79 24.40
CA VAL A 82 14.89 -12.41 24.47
C VAL A 82 15.35 -12.05 25.88
N SER A 83 14.66 -12.49 26.92
CA SER A 83 15.06 -12.27 28.32
C SER A 83 16.18 -13.20 28.81
N SER A 84 16.68 -14.08 27.96
CA SER A 84 17.67 -15.11 28.31
C SER A 84 17.22 -16.07 29.42
N ASP A 85 15.89 -16.20 29.61
CA ASP A 85 15.33 -17.20 30.52
C ASP A 85 15.49 -18.64 29.98
N ILE A 86 15.81 -18.74 28.70
CA ILE A 86 16.16 -20.00 28.02
C ILE A 86 17.54 -19.79 27.40
N THR A 87 18.53 -20.54 27.85
CA THR A 87 19.90 -20.56 27.30
C THR A 87 20.27 -21.98 26.90
N PHE A 88 21.13 -22.08 25.89
CA PHE A 88 21.50 -23.35 25.29
C PHE A 88 23.01 -23.48 25.24
N ASP A 89 23.76 -23.66 26.15
CA ASP A 89 25.21 -23.93 26.22
C ASP A 89 25.95 -24.10 24.85
N ASP A 90 25.51 -23.34 23.81
CA ASP A 90 26.14 -23.25 22.51
C ASP A 90 26.38 -21.78 22.16
N ASN A 91 27.30 -21.51 21.24
CA ASN A 91 27.68 -20.14 20.85
C ASN A 91 26.65 -19.40 19.98
N HIS A 92 25.39 -19.87 19.92
CA HIS A 92 24.32 -19.34 19.03
C HIS A 92 23.22 -18.60 19.78
N ASP A 93 23.36 -18.41 21.10
CA ASP A 93 22.30 -17.73 21.88
C ASP A 93 22.07 -16.29 21.45
N ASP A 94 23.14 -15.54 21.13
CA ASP A 94 23.05 -14.15 20.64
C ASP A 94 22.27 -14.08 19.31
N GLU A 95 22.49 -15.02 18.40
CA GLU A 95 21.79 -15.13 17.13
C GLU A 95 20.28 -15.42 17.35
N ARG A 96 19.96 -16.33 18.25
CA ARG A 96 18.58 -16.68 18.61
C ARG A 96 17.84 -15.50 19.25
N ILE A 97 18.52 -14.75 20.13
CA ILE A 97 17.98 -13.55 20.74
C ILE A 97 17.68 -12.48 19.68
N GLU A 98 18.58 -12.28 18.73
CA GLU A 98 18.39 -11.30 17.64
C GLU A 98 17.21 -11.72 16.74
N ARG A 99 17.13 -12.99 16.36
CA ARG A 99 16.02 -13.54 15.56
C ARG A 99 14.69 -13.40 16.30
N ALA A 100 14.63 -13.83 17.56
CA ALA A 100 13.42 -13.73 18.39
C ALA A 100 12.97 -12.29 18.58
N SER A 101 13.91 -11.36 18.79
CA SER A 101 13.62 -9.93 18.94
C SER A 101 13.02 -9.34 17.66
N ARG A 102 13.56 -9.70 16.51
CA ARG A 102 13.07 -9.28 15.19
C ARG A 102 11.65 -9.81 14.90
N ILE A 103 11.42 -11.08 15.19
CA ILE A 103 10.11 -11.73 15.06
C ILE A 103 9.09 -11.05 15.99
N LEU A 104 9.44 -10.86 17.26
CA LEU A 104 8.58 -10.23 18.25
C LEU A 104 8.18 -8.79 17.83
N ALA A 105 9.16 -8.00 17.36
CA ALA A 105 8.92 -6.66 16.85
C ALA A 105 7.93 -6.69 15.67
N HIS A 106 8.10 -7.60 14.72
CA HIS A 106 7.20 -7.74 13.57
C HIS A 106 5.77 -8.12 14.01
N MET A 107 5.64 -9.08 14.92
CA MET A 107 4.35 -9.52 15.46
C MET A 107 3.66 -8.47 16.34
N SER A 108 4.39 -7.49 16.86
CA SER A 108 3.86 -6.35 17.63
C SER A 108 3.21 -5.28 16.75
N GLY A 109 3.11 -5.51 15.46
CA GLY A 109 2.44 -4.65 14.49
C GLY A 109 3.37 -3.67 13.79
N ARG A 110 2.81 -2.94 12.81
CA ARG A 110 3.58 -2.09 11.88
C ARG A 110 4.42 -1.02 12.58
N GLY A 111 3.95 -0.51 13.74
CA GLY A 111 4.69 0.50 14.50
C GLY A 111 5.98 -0.01 15.14
N ALA A 112 6.05 -1.29 15.48
CA ALA A 112 7.21 -1.94 16.09
C ALA A 112 8.06 -2.68 15.07
N ALA A 113 7.48 -3.16 13.98
CA ALA A 113 8.19 -3.76 12.87
C ALA A 113 9.18 -2.75 12.27
N GLY A 114 10.39 -3.16 11.98
CA GLY A 114 11.34 -2.37 11.23
C GLY A 114 10.84 -2.01 9.82
N SER A 115 11.74 -1.67 8.94
CA SER A 115 11.40 -1.56 7.52
C SER A 115 11.04 -2.93 6.95
N ILE A 116 10.07 -2.96 6.03
CA ILE A 116 9.64 -4.18 5.35
C ILE A 116 9.58 -3.95 3.83
N ILE A 117 9.75 -5.01 3.05
CA ILE A 117 9.42 -5.00 1.63
C ILE A 117 8.11 -5.77 1.48
N ARG A 118 7.04 -5.06 1.09
CA ARG A 118 5.74 -5.64 0.85
C ARG A 118 5.58 -5.96 -0.63
N LYS A 119 5.11 -7.17 -0.93
CA LYS A 119 4.88 -7.64 -2.31
C LYS A 119 3.38 -7.64 -2.59
N TRP A 120 2.96 -6.76 -3.47
CA TRP A 120 1.57 -6.60 -3.87
C TRP A 120 1.32 -7.40 -5.14
N HIS A 121 0.37 -8.33 -5.07
CA HIS A 121 -0.04 -9.19 -6.18
C HIS A 121 -1.38 -8.70 -6.73
N ILE A 122 -1.36 -8.21 -7.96
CA ILE A 122 -2.52 -7.63 -8.62
C ILE A 122 -2.96 -8.56 -9.76
N PRO A 123 -3.98 -9.40 -9.56
CA PRO A 123 -4.45 -10.31 -10.58
C PRO A 123 -5.24 -9.57 -11.66
N TYR A 124 -5.18 -10.07 -12.88
CA TYR A 124 -5.99 -9.59 -14.01
C TYR A 124 -6.32 -10.73 -14.97
N LEU A 125 -7.29 -10.51 -15.84
CA LEU A 125 -7.57 -11.42 -16.95
C LEU A 125 -6.92 -10.85 -18.23
N ASN A 126 -6.12 -11.69 -18.89
CA ASN A 126 -5.59 -11.32 -20.20
C ASN A 126 -6.73 -11.36 -21.26
N PRO A 127 -6.51 -10.89 -22.51
CA PRO A 127 -7.53 -10.91 -23.56
C PRO A 127 -8.10 -12.31 -23.86
N ASP A 128 -7.36 -13.37 -23.55
CA ASP A 128 -7.79 -14.77 -23.74
C ASP A 128 -8.61 -15.30 -22.55
N GLY A 129 -8.82 -14.46 -21.52
CA GLY A 129 -9.57 -14.82 -20.29
C GLY A 129 -8.74 -15.62 -19.28
N GLU A 130 -7.43 -15.77 -19.48
CA GLU A 130 -6.56 -16.42 -18.50
C GLU A 130 -6.20 -15.47 -17.37
N ARG A 131 -6.22 -15.99 -16.14
CA ARG A 131 -5.74 -15.24 -14.95
C ARG A 131 -4.22 -15.08 -15.02
N LYS A 132 -3.77 -13.85 -14.97
CA LYS A 132 -2.37 -13.41 -14.84
C LYS A 132 -2.24 -12.54 -13.62
N GLU A 133 -1.02 -12.18 -13.27
CA GLU A 133 -0.73 -11.38 -12.10
C GLU A 133 0.44 -10.44 -12.36
N TRP A 134 0.28 -9.19 -11.95
CA TRP A 134 1.39 -8.26 -11.79
C TRP A 134 1.84 -8.23 -10.33
N THR A 135 3.14 -8.19 -10.10
CA THR A 135 3.70 -8.05 -8.75
C THR A 135 4.51 -6.77 -8.65
N ILE A 136 4.25 -5.97 -7.62
CA ILE A 136 5.01 -4.78 -7.26
C ILE A 136 5.57 -4.94 -5.85
N GLN A 137 6.85 -4.63 -5.70
CA GLN A 137 7.54 -4.65 -4.42
C GLN A 137 7.69 -3.23 -3.89
N LEU A 138 7.23 -2.98 -2.67
CA LEU A 138 7.31 -1.68 -2.03
C LEU A 138 8.05 -1.77 -0.70
N HIS A 139 9.16 -1.09 -0.58
CA HIS A 139 9.79 -0.86 0.70
C HIS A 139 8.95 0.15 1.49
N GLU A 140 8.53 -0.27 2.65
CA GLU A 140 7.85 0.54 3.65
C GLU A 140 8.83 0.75 4.81
N PRO A 141 9.34 1.98 5.02
CA PRO A 141 10.35 2.25 6.04
C PRO A 141 9.79 2.09 7.45
N CYS A 142 10.68 2.03 8.44
CA CYS A 142 10.29 2.02 9.85
C CYS A 142 9.40 3.24 10.18
N TYR A 143 8.36 3.04 10.99
CA TYR A 143 7.47 4.12 11.44
C TYR A 143 8.23 5.21 12.23
N ILE A 144 9.17 4.81 13.09
CA ILE A 144 9.91 5.75 13.93
C ILE A 144 10.75 6.72 13.08
N GLY A 145 10.44 8.00 13.18
CA GLY A 145 11.11 9.07 12.42
C GLY A 145 10.64 9.25 10.98
N ASN A 146 9.56 8.54 10.56
CA ASN A 146 8.92 8.65 9.26
C ASN A 146 7.41 8.81 9.45
N ASP A 147 6.97 9.98 9.89
CA ASP A 147 5.57 10.26 10.20
C ASP A 147 4.66 10.20 8.96
N ILE A 148 5.23 10.41 7.78
CA ILE A 148 4.52 10.42 6.49
C ILE A 148 5.20 9.43 5.53
N GLY A 149 4.42 8.71 4.73
CA GLY A 149 4.92 7.82 3.69
C GLY A 149 5.58 6.52 4.20
N PHE A 150 5.39 6.16 5.47
CA PHE A 150 5.96 4.94 6.05
C PHE A 150 5.22 3.65 5.63
N LYS A 151 4.04 3.77 5.06
CA LYS A 151 3.23 2.66 4.55
C LYS A 151 2.51 3.03 3.26
N THR A 152 2.09 2.01 2.52
CA THR A 152 1.15 2.18 1.42
C THR A 152 -0.25 2.34 1.99
N TRP A 153 -0.90 3.47 1.69
CA TRP A 153 -2.25 3.80 2.19
C TRP A 153 -3.33 3.16 1.31
N GLY A 154 -4.51 2.92 1.89
CA GLY A 154 -5.55 2.07 1.31
C GLY A 154 -6.09 2.49 -0.06
N ALA A 155 -6.16 3.79 -0.38
CA ALA A 155 -6.63 4.23 -1.69
C ALA A 155 -5.64 3.89 -2.83
N ALA A 156 -4.33 3.84 -2.56
CA ALA A 156 -3.32 3.55 -3.58
C ALA A 156 -3.47 2.12 -4.16
N PRO A 157 -3.55 1.04 -3.37
CA PRO A 157 -3.76 -0.31 -3.90
C PRO A 157 -5.11 -0.47 -4.61
N LEU A 158 -6.16 0.23 -4.18
CA LEU A 158 -7.45 0.19 -4.85
C LEU A 158 -7.41 0.85 -6.23
N LEU A 159 -6.77 2.02 -6.33
CA LEU A 159 -6.59 2.70 -7.61
C LEU A 159 -5.67 1.89 -8.54
N ALA A 160 -4.57 1.34 -8.02
CA ALA A 160 -3.67 0.46 -8.74
C ALA A 160 -4.38 -0.79 -9.29
N LYS A 161 -5.24 -1.42 -8.48
CA LYS A 161 -6.07 -2.55 -8.87
C LYS A 161 -6.99 -2.19 -10.04
N ARG A 162 -7.68 -1.05 -9.98
CA ARG A 162 -8.57 -0.57 -11.05
C ARG A 162 -7.80 -0.29 -12.35
N LEU A 163 -6.60 0.33 -12.26
CA LEU A 163 -5.75 0.55 -13.43
C LEU A 163 -5.43 -0.75 -14.15
N VAL A 164 -5.12 -1.82 -13.40
CA VAL A 164 -4.75 -3.12 -13.94
C VAL A 164 -5.97 -3.89 -14.50
N GLN A 165 -7.08 -3.92 -13.75
CA GLN A 165 -8.19 -4.83 -14.03
C GLN A 165 -9.23 -4.24 -14.98
N GLU A 166 -9.45 -2.93 -14.93
CA GLU A 166 -10.54 -2.26 -15.64
C GLU A 166 -10.07 -1.52 -16.90
N ASN A 167 -8.75 -1.55 -17.22
CA ASN A 167 -8.18 -0.73 -18.28
C ASN A 167 -8.64 0.74 -18.16
N LEU A 168 -8.57 1.26 -16.92
CA LEU A 168 -9.14 2.53 -16.51
C LEU A 168 -8.68 3.71 -17.39
N ILE A 169 -7.46 3.61 -17.93
CA ILE A 169 -6.83 4.60 -18.81
C ILE A 169 -6.46 3.92 -20.13
N PRO A 170 -7.37 3.83 -21.12
CA PRO A 170 -7.12 3.08 -22.36
C PRO A 170 -5.97 3.61 -23.21
N HIS A 171 -5.61 4.89 -23.06
CA HIS A 171 -4.53 5.56 -23.82
C HIS A 171 -3.25 5.77 -23.00
N LEU A 172 -3.08 5.00 -21.92
CA LEU A 172 -1.95 5.14 -21.01
C LEU A 172 -0.58 5.04 -21.72
N SER A 173 -0.46 4.17 -22.72
CA SER A 173 0.79 3.98 -23.49
C SER A 173 1.26 5.23 -24.24
N ASP A 174 0.37 6.15 -24.56
CA ASP A 174 0.65 7.38 -25.27
C ASP A 174 0.69 8.61 -24.33
N SER A 175 0.55 8.37 -23.03
CA SER A 175 0.36 9.43 -22.04
C SER A 175 1.56 9.63 -21.15
N ARG A 176 1.84 10.90 -20.86
CA ARG A 176 2.74 11.33 -19.78
C ARG A 176 1.94 11.46 -18.51
N VAL A 177 2.32 10.70 -17.50
CA VAL A 177 1.63 10.61 -16.20
C VAL A 177 2.41 11.34 -15.12
N LEU A 178 1.72 12.16 -14.32
CA LEU A 178 2.22 12.76 -13.10
C LEU A 178 1.45 12.18 -11.91
N GLU A 179 2.16 11.66 -10.91
CA GLU A 179 1.57 11.33 -9.61
C GLU A 179 1.90 12.41 -8.59
N LEU A 180 0.87 12.91 -7.89
CA LEU A 180 1.00 13.87 -6.79
C LEU A 180 0.88 13.14 -5.45
N GLY A 181 1.80 13.45 -4.51
CA GLY A 181 1.82 12.83 -3.19
C GLY A 181 2.01 11.31 -3.27
N THR A 182 3.07 10.90 -3.96
CA THR A 182 3.27 9.49 -4.35
C THR A 182 3.45 8.52 -3.18
N GLY A 183 3.86 8.99 -1.99
CA GLY A 183 4.11 8.11 -0.84
C GLY A 183 5.10 7.00 -1.18
N THR A 184 4.65 5.74 -1.14
CA THR A 184 5.50 4.59 -1.50
C THR A 184 5.71 4.41 -3.02
N GLY A 185 4.97 5.15 -3.85
CA GLY A 185 5.09 5.10 -5.31
C GLY A 185 4.19 4.09 -6.01
N MET A 186 3.24 3.49 -5.31
CA MET A 186 2.48 2.36 -5.84
C MET A 186 1.77 2.67 -7.16
N VAL A 187 1.02 3.77 -7.24
CA VAL A 187 0.17 4.05 -8.40
C VAL A 187 1.00 4.43 -9.61
N GLY A 188 2.03 5.27 -9.43
CA GLY A 188 2.96 5.63 -10.49
C GLY A 188 3.74 4.43 -11.03
N LEU A 189 4.23 3.56 -10.14
CA LEU A 189 4.92 2.33 -10.54
C LEU A 189 4.01 1.38 -11.32
N VAL A 190 2.73 1.29 -10.96
CA VAL A 190 1.74 0.53 -11.75
C VAL A 190 1.54 1.16 -13.13
N CYS A 191 1.46 2.48 -13.24
CA CYS A 191 1.35 3.14 -14.53
C CYS A 191 2.56 2.84 -15.45
N ASP A 192 3.79 2.84 -14.90
CA ASP A 192 4.98 2.46 -15.69
C ASP A 192 4.95 0.97 -16.08
N LEU A 193 4.55 0.09 -15.15
CA LEU A 193 4.40 -1.34 -15.41
C LEU A 193 3.38 -1.62 -16.54
N LEU A 194 2.30 -0.86 -16.59
CA LEU A 194 1.27 -0.93 -17.64
C LEU A 194 1.69 -0.27 -18.94
N GLY A 195 2.89 0.31 -19.01
CA GLY A 195 3.49 0.82 -20.23
C GLY A 195 3.19 2.27 -20.55
N ALA A 196 2.91 3.12 -19.54
CA ALA A 196 2.82 4.58 -19.75
C ALA A 196 4.02 5.12 -20.53
N GLN A 197 3.82 6.11 -21.38
CA GLN A 197 4.88 6.72 -22.17
C GLN A 197 6.00 7.27 -21.29
N GLN A 198 5.61 7.97 -20.23
CA GLN A 198 6.48 8.52 -19.20
C GLN A 198 5.71 8.59 -17.88
N VAL A 199 6.37 8.26 -16.78
CA VAL A 199 5.83 8.45 -15.45
C VAL A 199 6.75 9.33 -14.63
N HIS A 200 6.17 10.36 -14.01
CA HIS A 200 6.86 11.23 -13.08
C HIS A 200 6.11 11.22 -11.74
N VAL A 201 6.76 10.74 -10.69
CA VAL A 201 6.16 10.65 -9.36
C VAL A 201 6.72 11.75 -8.47
N THR A 202 5.85 12.37 -7.66
CA THR A 202 6.24 13.54 -6.88
C THR A 202 5.71 13.49 -5.46
N ASP A 203 6.51 14.08 -4.57
CA ASP A 203 6.12 14.32 -3.18
C ASP A 203 6.83 15.59 -2.68
N TYR A 204 6.29 16.22 -1.63
CA TYR A 204 6.96 17.39 -1.04
C TYR A 204 8.04 16.97 -0.02
N HIS A 205 7.92 15.76 0.57
CA HIS A 205 8.73 15.33 1.69
C HIS A 205 10.01 14.61 1.24
N PRO A 206 11.22 15.06 1.65
CA PRO A 206 12.50 14.49 1.18
C PRO A 206 12.65 12.99 1.47
N ARG A 207 12.24 12.52 2.66
CA ARG A 207 12.34 11.09 3.02
C ARG A 207 11.43 10.20 2.20
N VAL A 208 10.26 10.73 1.79
CA VAL A 208 9.37 10.02 0.87
C VAL A 208 10.04 9.88 -0.49
N LEU A 209 10.70 10.93 -0.97
CA LEU A 209 11.44 10.89 -2.24
C LEU A 209 12.64 9.93 -2.19
N GLU A 210 13.36 9.85 -1.08
CA GLU A 210 14.41 8.84 -0.88
C GLU A 210 13.84 7.42 -0.95
N ASN A 211 12.71 7.18 -0.31
CA ASN A 211 12.05 5.87 -0.33
C ASN A 211 11.49 5.52 -1.72
N VAL A 212 10.86 6.47 -2.40
CA VAL A 212 10.34 6.21 -3.76
C VAL A 212 11.46 5.95 -4.77
N ALA A 213 12.60 6.63 -4.63
CA ALA A 213 13.79 6.35 -5.43
C ALA A 213 14.26 4.89 -5.25
N TYR A 214 14.26 4.39 -4.01
CA TYR A 214 14.55 3.00 -3.73
C TYR A 214 13.50 2.06 -4.36
N ASN A 215 12.21 2.38 -4.24
CA ASN A 215 11.13 1.56 -4.81
C ASN A 215 11.16 1.53 -6.36
N ILE A 216 11.53 2.63 -7.00
CA ILE A 216 11.78 2.67 -8.45
C ILE A 216 12.88 1.67 -8.84
N GLN A 217 14.01 1.67 -8.12
CA GLN A 217 15.11 0.73 -8.37
C GLN A 217 14.70 -0.72 -8.09
N LEU A 218 13.99 -0.96 -6.98
CA LEU A 218 13.54 -2.29 -6.57
C LEU A 218 12.64 -2.95 -7.64
N ASN A 219 11.83 -2.16 -8.33
CA ASN A 219 10.94 -2.62 -9.39
C ASN A 219 11.53 -2.48 -10.80
N GLN A 220 12.78 -2.02 -10.95
CA GLN A 220 13.40 -1.74 -12.24
C GLN A 220 12.55 -0.82 -13.12
N SER A 221 11.83 0.11 -12.50
CA SER A 221 10.92 1.04 -13.17
C SER A 221 11.69 2.15 -13.89
N ARG A 222 11.11 2.64 -15.00
CA ARG A 222 11.60 3.80 -15.75
C ARG A 222 11.08 5.13 -15.19
N ALA A 223 10.20 5.09 -14.17
CA ALA A 223 9.64 6.26 -13.56
C ALA A 223 10.74 7.21 -13.06
N THR A 224 10.50 8.49 -13.20
CA THR A 224 11.34 9.55 -12.65
C THR A 224 10.67 10.18 -11.44
N PHE A 225 11.43 10.85 -10.59
CA PHE A 225 10.87 11.49 -9.41
C PHE A 225 11.47 12.87 -9.16
N SER A 226 10.72 13.75 -8.52
CA SER A 226 11.21 15.03 -8.02
C SER A 226 10.38 15.56 -6.86
N LYS A 227 10.94 16.55 -6.15
CA LYS A 227 10.15 17.32 -5.19
C LYS A 227 9.11 18.16 -5.93
N LEU A 228 7.86 18.05 -5.51
CA LEU A 228 6.77 18.93 -5.89
C LEU A 228 5.84 19.12 -4.70
N ASP A 229 5.65 20.38 -4.32
CA ASP A 229 4.64 20.78 -3.38
C ASP A 229 3.48 21.41 -4.18
N PHE A 230 2.33 20.75 -4.19
CA PHE A 230 1.18 21.24 -4.94
C PHE A 230 0.59 22.54 -4.36
N ILE A 231 0.87 22.86 -3.09
CA ILE A 231 0.51 24.15 -2.50
C ILE A 231 1.37 25.27 -3.12
N GLU A 232 2.68 25.04 -3.27
CA GLU A 232 3.57 25.96 -3.99
C GLU A 232 3.13 26.14 -5.45
N VAL A 233 2.84 25.03 -6.15
CA VAL A 233 2.31 25.07 -7.53
C VAL A 233 1.01 25.87 -7.63
N ALA A 234 0.08 25.66 -6.71
CA ALA A 234 -1.19 26.40 -6.70
C ALA A 234 -0.99 27.91 -6.59
N ASN A 235 -0.01 28.36 -5.83
CA ASN A 235 0.29 29.78 -5.57
C ASN A 235 1.24 30.39 -6.61
N ASP A 236 2.00 29.59 -7.37
CA ASP A 236 2.93 30.08 -8.39
C ASP A 236 2.16 30.69 -9.59
N GLN A 237 2.58 31.86 -10.04
CA GLN A 237 2.02 32.54 -11.22
C GLN A 237 2.74 32.15 -12.51
N GLY A 238 3.82 31.39 -12.42
CA GLY A 238 4.61 30.91 -13.57
C GLY A 238 3.88 29.83 -14.36
N LYS A 239 4.37 29.61 -15.59
CA LYS A 239 3.91 28.48 -16.41
C LYS A 239 4.46 27.18 -15.85
N GLN A 240 3.59 26.25 -15.56
CA GLN A 240 3.94 24.91 -15.09
C GLN A 240 4.13 23.95 -16.28
N GLU A 241 4.96 22.90 -16.06
CA GLU A 241 4.96 21.76 -16.96
C GLU A 241 3.63 21.00 -16.81
N THR A 242 3.08 20.55 -17.95
CA THR A 242 1.80 19.84 -17.95
C THR A 242 1.98 18.40 -18.37
N TYR A 243 1.09 17.54 -17.86
CA TYR A 243 1.06 16.10 -18.09
C TYR A 243 -0.29 15.72 -18.69
N ASP A 244 -0.30 14.71 -19.56
CA ASP A 244 -1.55 14.26 -20.17
C ASP A 244 -2.51 13.76 -19.10
N ILE A 245 -1.98 13.07 -18.09
CA ILE A 245 -2.71 12.51 -16.98
C ILE A 245 -2.06 12.95 -15.67
N VAL A 246 -2.89 13.36 -14.71
CA VAL A 246 -2.50 13.54 -13.31
C VAL A 246 -3.22 12.49 -12.47
N ILE A 247 -2.52 11.85 -11.53
CA ILE A 247 -3.08 10.86 -10.61
C ILE A 247 -2.72 11.24 -9.19
N ALA A 248 -3.64 10.97 -8.26
CA ALA A 248 -3.39 11.13 -6.84
C ALA A 248 -4.18 10.09 -6.02
N SER A 249 -3.68 9.76 -4.84
CA SER A 249 -4.37 8.92 -3.86
C SER A 249 -4.10 9.36 -2.43
N ASP A 250 -5.09 9.27 -1.55
CA ASP A 250 -5.00 9.56 -0.10
C ASP A 250 -4.52 10.98 0.27
N LEU A 251 -4.76 12.01 -0.54
CA LEU A 251 -4.23 13.37 -0.33
C LEU A 251 -5.17 14.35 0.38
N LEU A 252 -6.35 13.95 0.86
CA LEU A 252 -7.27 14.85 1.54
C LEU A 252 -7.32 14.58 3.05
N TYR A 253 -6.27 14.94 3.77
CA TYR A 253 -6.20 14.82 5.23
C TYR A 253 -6.01 16.15 5.96
N GLU A 254 -5.88 17.26 5.23
CA GLU A 254 -5.82 18.63 5.74
C GLU A 254 -6.64 19.57 4.87
N MET A 255 -7.22 20.60 5.47
CA MET A 255 -8.04 21.59 4.77
C MET A 255 -7.25 22.35 3.68
N GLU A 256 -5.95 22.54 3.88
CA GLU A 256 -5.09 23.17 2.86
C GLU A 256 -4.99 22.29 1.61
N HIS A 257 -4.92 20.97 1.78
CA HIS A 257 -4.91 20.04 0.65
C HIS A 257 -6.21 20.18 -0.16
N ALA A 258 -7.36 20.24 0.52
CA ALA A 258 -8.66 20.39 -0.13
C ALA A 258 -8.79 21.67 -0.95
N LYS A 259 -8.15 22.76 -0.50
CA LYS A 259 -8.18 24.07 -1.19
C LYS A 259 -7.20 24.12 -2.36
N TYR A 260 -5.98 23.65 -2.18
CA TYR A 260 -4.89 23.90 -3.13
C TYR A 260 -4.71 22.78 -4.15
N LEU A 261 -5.02 21.51 -3.82
CA LEU A 261 -4.91 20.39 -4.76
C LEU A 261 -5.71 20.63 -6.06
N PRO A 262 -6.98 21.07 -6.03
CA PRO A 262 -7.73 21.38 -7.25
C PRO A 262 -7.04 22.43 -8.13
N ILE A 263 -6.51 23.47 -7.52
CA ILE A 263 -5.85 24.57 -8.24
C ILE A 263 -4.55 24.09 -8.89
N ALA A 264 -3.77 23.30 -8.17
CA ALA A 264 -2.54 22.70 -8.69
C ALA A 264 -2.85 21.72 -9.84
N VAL A 265 -3.83 20.83 -9.65
CA VAL A 265 -4.28 19.89 -10.69
C VAL A 265 -4.68 20.66 -11.94
N ASN A 266 -5.46 21.73 -11.83
CA ASN A 266 -5.86 22.54 -12.99
C ASN A 266 -4.68 23.15 -13.76
N LYS A 267 -3.56 23.43 -13.09
CA LYS A 267 -2.33 23.95 -13.72
C LYS A 267 -1.47 22.85 -14.36
N LEU A 268 -1.51 21.64 -13.80
CA LEU A 268 -0.62 20.52 -14.16
C LEU A 268 -1.24 19.55 -15.17
N VAL A 269 -2.56 19.38 -15.14
CA VAL A 269 -3.26 18.42 -16.00
C VAL A 269 -3.53 19.02 -17.38
N LYS A 270 -3.28 18.21 -18.41
CA LYS A 270 -3.60 18.56 -19.79
C LYS A 270 -4.95 17.94 -20.22
N ASN A 271 -5.20 16.69 -19.87
CA ASN A 271 -6.39 15.95 -20.29
C ASN A 271 -7.22 15.44 -19.13
N GLU A 272 -6.69 14.58 -18.25
CA GLU A 272 -7.47 13.84 -17.28
C GLU A 272 -6.82 13.79 -15.90
N PHE A 273 -7.67 13.83 -14.88
CA PHE A 273 -7.27 13.68 -13.48
C PHE A 273 -8.02 12.53 -12.82
N TYR A 274 -7.28 11.59 -12.25
CA TYR A 274 -7.78 10.43 -11.53
C TYR A 274 -7.42 10.52 -10.06
N PHE A 275 -8.40 10.38 -9.20
CA PHE A 275 -8.22 10.55 -7.77
C PHE A 275 -9.00 9.54 -6.95
N MET A 276 -8.40 8.96 -5.93
CA MET A 276 -9.06 8.07 -4.98
C MET A 276 -8.72 8.45 -3.54
N ILE A 277 -9.73 8.51 -2.69
CA ILE A 277 -9.61 8.90 -1.28
C ILE A 277 -10.47 8.02 -0.38
N PRO A 278 -10.07 7.77 0.87
CA PRO A 278 -10.99 7.28 1.90
C PRO A 278 -11.95 8.38 2.33
N LEU A 279 -13.23 8.02 2.51
CA LEU A 279 -14.23 8.89 3.12
C LEU A 279 -14.26 8.60 4.63
N ARG A 280 -13.58 9.45 5.39
CA ARG A 280 -13.53 9.37 6.86
C ARG A 280 -14.43 10.45 7.45
N ASP A 281 -15.20 10.09 8.46
CA ASP A 281 -16.10 11.04 9.16
C ASP A 281 -15.36 12.28 9.67
N THR A 282 -14.08 12.13 10.01
CA THR A 282 -13.22 13.21 10.51
C THR A 282 -12.73 14.16 9.44
N HIS A 283 -12.89 13.86 8.13
CA HIS A 283 -12.37 14.65 7.00
C HIS A 283 -13.46 14.98 5.98
N TRP A 284 -14.71 15.02 6.42
CA TRP A 284 -15.82 15.30 5.52
C TRP A 284 -15.80 16.74 4.99
N GLU A 285 -15.37 17.71 5.82
CA GLU A 285 -15.25 19.12 5.42
C GLU A 285 -14.19 19.32 4.32
N GLU A 286 -13.09 18.56 4.36
CA GLU A 286 -12.06 18.53 3.34
C GLU A 286 -12.61 18.00 2.01
N VAL A 287 -13.40 16.93 2.05
CA VAL A 287 -14.04 16.36 0.85
C VAL A 287 -15.01 17.34 0.22
N GLU A 288 -15.86 18.01 1.00
CA GLU A 288 -16.79 19.03 0.49
C GLU A 288 -16.05 20.24 -0.08
N CYS A 289 -14.99 20.71 0.59
CA CYS A 289 -14.15 21.80 0.13
C CYS A 289 -13.48 21.46 -1.22
N PHE A 290 -12.89 20.27 -1.33
CA PHE A 290 -12.30 19.77 -2.57
C PHE A 290 -13.31 19.74 -3.72
N GLN A 291 -14.47 19.14 -3.50
CA GLN A 291 -15.53 19.05 -4.51
C GLN A 291 -16.03 20.43 -4.96
N THR A 292 -16.24 21.34 -4.00
CA THR A 292 -16.68 22.71 -4.28
C THR A 292 -15.64 23.46 -5.11
N THR A 293 -14.37 23.31 -4.75
CA THR A 293 -13.27 23.96 -5.47
C THR A 293 -13.13 23.37 -6.88
N MET A 294 -13.14 22.05 -7.04
CA MET A 294 -13.10 21.40 -8.35
C MET A 294 -14.27 21.85 -9.26
N ASN A 295 -15.49 21.92 -8.71
CA ASN A 295 -16.67 22.36 -9.46
C ASN A 295 -16.61 23.85 -9.86
N SER A 296 -15.79 24.65 -9.20
CA SER A 296 -15.57 26.05 -9.58
C SER A 296 -14.60 26.24 -10.74
N LEU A 297 -13.87 25.20 -11.12
CA LEU A 297 -12.89 25.24 -12.21
C LEU A 297 -13.59 25.04 -13.56
N PRO A 298 -13.55 26.03 -14.47
CA PRO A 298 -14.37 26.00 -15.69
C PRO A 298 -13.95 24.94 -16.70
N ASP A 299 -12.68 24.54 -16.65
CA ASP A 299 -12.06 23.69 -17.69
C ASP A 299 -12.00 22.21 -17.31
N LEU A 300 -12.32 21.85 -16.07
CA LEU A 300 -12.31 20.47 -15.59
C LEU A 300 -13.73 20.03 -15.23
N THR A 301 -14.20 18.99 -15.90
CA THR A 301 -15.53 18.43 -15.70
C THR A 301 -15.44 17.08 -15.00
N LEU A 302 -16.25 16.85 -13.99
CA LEU A 302 -16.41 15.54 -13.36
C LEU A 302 -17.07 14.59 -14.36
N ILE A 303 -16.38 13.53 -14.74
CA ILE A 303 -16.86 12.49 -15.66
C ILE A 303 -17.54 11.37 -14.87
N THR A 304 -16.86 10.89 -13.81
CA THR A 304 -17.36 9.78 -12.98
C THR A 304 -16.94 9.97 -11.54
N THR A 305 -17.84 9.57 -10.64
CA THR A 305 -17.54 9.37 -9.21
C THR A 305 -18.20 8.08 -8.75
N GLU A 306 -17.47 7.28 -7.97
CA GLU A 306 -17.91 5.97 -7.50
C GLU A 306 -17.47 5.76 -6.06
N ASP A 307 -18.33 5.16 -5.24
CA ASP A 307 -18.05 4.83 -3.85
C ASP A 307 -17.89 3.31 -3.69
N PHE A 308 -16.81 2.90 -3.00
CA PHE A 308 -16.49 1.51 -2.72
C PHE A 308 -16.39 1.29 -1.22
N LYS A 309 -17.01 0.22 -0.73
CA LYS A 309 -16.89 -0.20 0.67
C LYS A 309 -15.95 -1.39 0.77
N ILE A 310 -14.88 -1.23 1.50
CA ILE A 310 -13.86 -2.24 1.72
C ILE A 310 -13.81 -2.57 3.21
N ASP A 311 -13.81 -3.84 3.57
CA ASP A 311 -13.61 -4.29 4.93
C ASP A 311 -12.10 -4.41 5.19
N GLU A 312 -11.54 -3.39 5.83
CA GLU A 312 -10.12 -3.39 6.21
C GLU A 312 -9.93 -4.07 7.56
N GLU A 313 -8.90 -4.90 7.66
CA GLU A 313 -8.65 -5.77 8.82
C GLU A 313 -8.53 -5.01 10.15
N LEU A 314 -8.02 -3.78 10.13
CA LEU A 314 -7.77 -2.98 11.33
C LEU A 314 -8.77 -1.84 11.52
N GLU A 315 -9.30 -1.27 10.45
CA GLU A 315 -10.17 -0.09 10.47
C GLU A 315 -11.67 -0.45 10.31
N GLY A 316 -11.97 -1.73 10.00
CA GLY A 316 -13.33 -2.18 9.68
C GLY A 316 -13.77 -1.72 8.29
N VAL A 317 -15.06 -1.48 8.08
CA VAL A 317 -15.58 -1.06 6.77
C VAL A 317 -15.23 0.39 6.50
N VAL A 318 -14.32 0.61 5.56
CA VAL A 318 -13.91 1.93 5.06
C VAL A 318 -14.58 2.16 3.70
N CYS A 319 -15.16 3.34 3.51
CA CYS A 319 -15.69 3.79 2.23
C CYS A 319 -14.62 4.56 1.47
N TYR A 320 -14.35 4.19 0.23
CA TYR A 320 -13.44 4.91 -0.66
C TYR A 320 -14.21 5.56 -1.77
N ARG A 321 -13.82 6.77 -2.17
CA ARG A 321 -14.40 7.48 -3.31
C ARG A 321 -13.38 7.69 -4.41
N TYR A 322 -13.75 7.29 -5.59
CA TYR A 322 -13.03 7.54 -6.82
C TYR A 322 -13.63 8.72 -7.56
N TYR A 323 -12.74 9.53 -8.15
CA TYR A 323 -13.09 10.63 -9.03
C TYR A 323 -12.32 10.52 -10.34
N HIS A 324 -13.00 10.78 -11.44
CA HIS A 324 -12.40 11.02 -12.74
C HIS A 324 -12.88 12.37 -13.27
N TYR A 325 -11.94 13.27 -13.50
CA TYR A 325 -12.18 14.57 -14.13
C TYR A 325 -11.48 14.60 -15.49
N ALA A 326 -12.10 15.25 -16.48
CA ALA A 326 -11.47 15.49 -17.78
C ALA A 326 -11.56 16.97 -18.15
N ARG A 327 -10.54 17.43 -18.86
CA ARG A 327 -10.53 18.79 -19.41
C ARG A 327 -11.43 18.84 -20.65
N SER A 328 -12.34 19.79 -20.66
CA SER A 328 -13.17 20.06 -21.83
C SER A 328 -12.28 20.56 -22.96
N HIS A 329 -12.08 19.73 -24.00
CA HIS A 329 -11.47 20.22 -25.22
C HIS A 329 -12.44 21.16 -25.88
N MET A 330 -12.15 22.47 -25.87
CA MET A 330 -12.86 23.37 -26.78
C MET A 330 -12.50 22.90 -28.20
N THR A 331 -13.46 22.31 -28.87
CA THR A 331 -13.39 22.07 -30.32
C THR A 331 -13.17 23.43 -31.00
N GLN A 332 -11.92 23.66 -31.46
CA GLN A 332 -11.62 24.77 -32.35
C GLN A 332 -12.11 24.44 -33.75
#